data_b3525cf68a58844f5a6f69087c728404
#
_entry.id   b3525cf68a58844f5a6f69087c728404
#
_cell.length_a   1.000
_cell.length_b   1.000
_cell.length_c   1.000
_cell.angle_alpha   90.00
_cell.angle_beta   90.00
_cell.angle_gamma   90.00
#
_symmetry.space_group_name_H-M   'P 1'
#
loop_
_entity.id
_entity.type
_entity.pdbx_description
1 polymer ?
#
loop_
_entity_poly.entity_id
_entity_poly.type
_entity_poly.pdbx_seq_one_letter_code
_entity_poly.pdbx_strand_id
1 'polypeptide(L)'
;MSTITAALRPIPLPSAQRLRSDPATQAFMLLRVAFTVAPILFGLDKFAEVMISDWPKYLAPEFNSLIPGSAQDAMYIVGAVEILAGIVVAITPRFGGVLVAGWLAGIIVSLLLVGGYGDIALRDFGLLVGALSLSRLASAGGRSATGRSTA
;
A
#
# COMPACT_ATOMS: atom_id res chain seq x y z
N MET A 1 1.05 -9.43 24.34
CA MET A 1 1.67 -10.11 23.17
C MET A 1 0.65 -10.75 22.21
N SER A 2 -0.59 -10.97 22.60
CA SER A 2 -1.60 -11.67 21.78
C SER A 2 -2.16 -10.88 20.58
N THR A 3 -2.17 -9.56 20.62
CA THR A 3 -2.81 -8.70 19.61
C THR A 3 -1.99 -8.53 18.32
N ILE A 4 -0.67 -8.53 18.41
CA ILE A 4 0.24 -8.38 17.25
C ILE A 4 0.25 -9.64 16.41
N THR A 5 0.26 -10.82 17.04
CA THR A 5 0.26 -12.12 16.36
C THR A 5 -1.03 -12.35 15.55
N ALA A 6 -2.18 -11.84 16.02
CA ALA A 6 -3.44 -11.92 15.29
C ALA A 6 -3.46 -11.02 14.03
N ALA A 7 -2.71 -9.90 14.05
CA ALA A 7 -2.65 -8.98 12.91
C ALA A 7 -1.81 -9.51 11.73
N LEU A 8 -0.87 -10.42 12.02
CA LEU A 8 0.06 -10.98 11.03
C LEU A 8 -0.42 -12.31 10.40
N ARG A 9 -1.61 -12.80 10.76
CA ARG A 9 -2.14 -14.02 10.14
C ARG A 9 -2.51 -13.77 8.68
N PRO A 10 -2.02 -14.61 7.75
CA PRO A 10 -2.45 -14.54 6.36
C PRO A 10 -3.96 -14.72 6.25
N ILE A 11 -4.62 -13.87 5.48
CA ILE A 11 -6.05 -14.00 5.21
C ILE A 11 -6.20 -14.96 4.02
N PRO A 12 -6.88 -16.12 4.19
CA PRO A 12 -7.09 -17.06 3.10
C PRO A 12 -7.92 -16.41 1.98
N LEU A 13 -7.70 -16.89 0.76
CA LEU A 13 -8.49 -16.45 -0.39
C LEU A 13 -9.97 -16.84 -0.18
N PRO A 14 -10.92 -15.97 -0.52
CA PRO A 14 -12.34 -16.28 -0.41
C PRO A 14 -12.74 -17.36 -1.42
N SER A 15 -13.80 -18.12 -1.09
CA SER A 15 -14.37 -19.09 -2.02
C SER A 15 -14.94 -18.39 -3.27
N ALA A 16 -14.93 -19.10 -4.42
CA ALA A 16 -15.48 -18.58 -5.68
C ALA A 16 -16.95 -18.13 -5.55
N GLN A 17 -17.73 -18.80 -4.70
CA GLN A 17 -19.12 -18.44 -4.45
C GLN A 17 -19.24 -17.09 -3.72
N ARG A 18 -18.42 -16.81 -2.73
CA ARG A 18 -18.38 -15.50 -2.04
C ARG A 18 -17.94 -14.40 -2.97
N LEU A 19 -16.95 -14.66 -3.85
CA LEU A 19 -16.52 -13.69 -4.86
C LEU A 19 -17.64 -13.30 -5.83
N ARG A 20 -18.62 -14.22 -6.07
CA ARG A 20 -19.74 -13.93 -6.99
C ARG A 20 -20.93 -13.24 -6.34
N SER A 21 -21.15 -13.45 -5.03
CA SER A 21 -22.39 -13.04 -4.36
C SER A 21 -22.22 -11.94 -3.30
N ASP A 22 -20.99 -11.62 -2.88
CA ASP A 22 -20.74 -10.65 -1.81
C ASP A 22 -19.94 -9.45 -2.32
N PRO A 23 -20.57 -8.27 -2.50
CA PRO A 23 -19.90 -7.05 -2.94
C PRO A 23 -18.74 -6.61 -2.04
N ALA A 24 -18.82 -6.85 -0.73
CA ALA A 24 -17.74 -6.50 0.19
C ALA A 24 -16.49 -7.35 -0.07
N THR A 25 -16.68 -8.65 -0.35
CA THR A 25 -15.59 -9.56 -0.74
C THR A 25 -14.99 -9.14 -2.08
N GLN A 26 -15.81 -8.72 -3.05
CA GLN A 26 -15.32 -8.21 -4.35
C GLN A 26 -14.48 -6.95 -4.16
N ALA A 27 -14.98 -5.96 -3.42
CA ALA A 27 -14.26 -4.72 -3.11
C ALA A 27 -12.93 -5.00 -2.39
N PHE A 28 -12.93 -5.90 -1.41
CA PHE A 28 -11.72 -6.33 -0.72
C PHE A 28 -10.68 -6.91 -1.68
N MET A 29 -11.09 -7.80 -2.58
CA MET A 29 -10.17 -8.43 -3.54
C MET A 29 -9.63 -7.44 -4.56
N LEU A 30 -10.48 -6.54 -5.08
CA LEU A 30 -10.05 -5.49 -6.01
C LEU A 30 -8.99 -4.58 -5.36
N LEU A 31 -9.24 -4.12 -4.14
CA LEU A 31 -8.29 -3.30 -3.40
C LEU A 31 -7.00 -4.07 -3.07
N ARG A 32 -7.11 -5.34 -2.65
CA ARG A 32 -5.93 -6.17 -2.35
C ARG A 32 -5.05 -6.35 -3.57
N VAL A 33 -5.64 -6.65 -4.74
CA VAL A 33 -4.89 -6.79 -6.00
C VAL A 33 -4.26 -5.45 -6.39
N ALA A 34 -5.02 -4.36 -6.37
CA ALA A 34 -4.53 -3.03 -6.74
C ALA A 34 -3.35 -2.60 -5.85
N PHE A 35 -3.49 -2.68 -4.52
CA PHE A 35 -2.44 -2.30 -3.58
C PHE A 35 -1.31 -3.32 -3.42
N THR A 36 -1.42 -4.50 -4.04
CA THR A 36 -0.29 -5.42 -4.22
C THR A 36 0.47 -5.08 -5.49
N VAL A 37 -0.23 -4.99 -6.62
CA VAL A 37 0.40 -4.89 -7.94
C VAL A 37 0.99 -3.50 -8.18
N ALA A 38 0.23 -2.43 -7.86
CA ALA A 38 0.68 -1.07 -8.17
C ALA A 38 1.99 -0.69 -7.45
N PRO A 39 2.16 -0.88 -6.13
CA PRO A 39 3.43 -0.57 -5.47
C PRO A 39 4.59 -1.41 -6.00
N ILE A 40 4.37 -2.69 -6.33
CA ILE A 40 5.42 -3.52 -6.90
C ILE A 40 5.85 -2.99 -8.27
N LEU A 41 4.90 -2.62 -9.14
CA LEU A 41 5.22 -2.09 -10.47
C LEU A 41 5.92 -0.72 -10.38
N PHE A 42 5.43 0.20 -9.55
CA PHE A 42 6.09 1.50 -9.34
C PHE A 42 7.46 1.37 -8.68
N GLY A 43 7.59 0.43 -7.74
CA GLY A 43 8.88 0.13 -7.12
C GLY A 43 9.89 -0.41 -8.14
N LEU A 44 9.49 -1.34 -9.01
CA LEU A 44 10.33 -1.87 -10.09
C LEU A 44 10.68 -0.79 -11.11
N ASP A 45 9.74 0.11 -11.43
CA ASP A 45 9.98 1.19 -12.39
C ASP A 45 11.07 2.17 -11.93
N LYS A 46 11.29 2.33 -10.63
CA LYS A 46 12.40 3.14 -10.10
C LYS A 46 13.78 2.58 -10.44
N PHE A 47 13.86 1.30 -10.78
CA PHE A 47 15.09 0.65 -11.26
C PHE A 47 15.15 0.57 -12.77
N ALA A 48 13.99 0.43 -13.44
CA ALA A 48 13.90 0.19 -14.88
C ALA A 48 13.66 1.47 -15.69
N GLU A 49 13.10 2.53 -15.08
CA GLU A 49 12.81 3.84 -15.69
C GLU A 49 12.02 3.76 -17.01
N VAL A 50 11.06 2.80 -17.08
CA VAL A 50 10.25 2.56 -18.29
C VAL A 50 9.03 3.51 -18.33
N MET A 51 8.36 3.72 -17.19
CA MET A 51 7.19 4.60 -17.12
C MET A 51 7.58 6.04 -16.81
N ILE A 52 8.55 6.23 -15.91
CA ILE A 52 9.03 7.54 -15.48
C ILE A 52 10.56 7.53 -15.52
N SER A 53 11.16 8.40 -16.34
CA SER A 53 12.61 8.51 -16.54
C SER A 53 13.33 9.44 -15.55
N ASP A 54 12.58 10.17 -14.72
CA ASP A 54 13.14 11.14 -13.75
C ASP A 54 12.33 11.10 -12.46
N TRP A 55 12.54 10.05 -11.67
CA TRP A 55 11.93 9.87 -10.37
C TRP A 55 12.40 10.89 -9.32
N PRO A 56 13.69 11.29 -9.29
CA PRO A 56 14.21 12.23 -8.31
C PRO A 56 13.46 13.57 -8.22
N LYS A 57 12.81 14.02 -9.29
CA LYS A 57 12.04 15.28 -9.30
C LYS A 57 10.85 15.31 -8.34
N TYR A 58 10.37 14.16 -7.90
CA TYR A 58 9.26 14.04 -6.95
C TYR A 58 9.71 13.96 -5.49
N LEU A 59 11.03 13.92 -5.25
CA LEU A 59 11.61 13.84 -3.92
C LEU A 59 11.92 15.25 -3.39
N ALA A 60 11.29 15.63 -2.28
CA ALA A 60 11.60 16.88 -1.61
C ALA A 60 13.05 16.87 -1.10
N PRO A 61 13.78 18.01 -1.22
CA PRO A 61 15.15 18.13 -0.71
C PRO A 61 15.29 17.76 0.77
N GLU A 62 14.26 18.06 1.57
CA GLU A 62 14.20 17.73 3.01
C GLU A 62 14.28 16.22 3.25
N PHE A 63 13.59 15.43 2.44
CA PHE A 63 13.64 13.97 2.51
C PHE A 63 14.94 13.41 1.93
N ASN A 64 15.44 14.02 0.85
CA ASN A 64 16.74 13.62 0.29
C ASN A 64 17.89 13.81 1.27
N SER A 65 17.84 14.86 2.10
CA SER A 65 18.87 15.12 3.11
C SER A 65 18.92 14.08 4.24
N LEU A 66 17.85 13.30 4.44
CA LEU A 66 17.78 12.25 5.44
C LEU A 66 18.39 10.92 4.97
N ILE A 67 18.60 10.77 3.66
CA ILE A 67 19.10 9.53 3.06
C ILE A 67 20.51 9.81 2.53
N PRO A 68 21.54 9.05 2.96
CA PRO A 68 22.90 9.19 2.42
C PRO A 68 22.94 8.82 0.94
N GLY A 69 23.67 9.61 0.15
CA GLY A 69 23.86 9.37 -1.29
C GLY A 69 23.19 10.40 -2.18
N SER A 70 22.98 10.04 -3.43
CA SER A 70 22.31 10.88 -4.43
C SER A 70 20.78 10.74 -4.32
N ALA A 71 20.04 11.66 -4.96
CA ALA A 71 18.59 11.56 -5.07
C ALA A 71 18.15 10.29 -5.81
N GLN A 72 18.97 9.76 -6.73
CA GLN A 72 18.73 8.51 -7.41
C GLN A 72 18.88 7.31 -6.45
N ASP A 73 19.89 7.32 -5.58
CA ASP A 73 20.05 6.26 -4.56
C ASP A 73 18.87 6.24 -3.60
N ALA A 74 18.37 7.42 -3.22
CA ALA A 74 17.16 7.55 -2.43
C ALA A 74 15.94 6.93 -3.13
N MET A 75 15.79 7.13 -4.45
CA MET A 75 14.71 6.53 -5.24
C MET A 75 14.81 5.00 -5.33
N TYR A 76 16.01 4.43 -5.38
CA TYR A 76 16.18 2.97 -5.31
C TYR A 76 15.73 2.41 -3.96
N ILE A 77 16.03 3.10 -2.86
CA ILE A 77 15.55 2.71 -1.52
C ILE A 77 14.02 2.81 -1.48
N VAL A 78 13.44 3.89 -1.98
CA VAL A 78 11.98 4.07 -2.09
C VAL A 78 11.36 2.93 -2.90
N GLY A 79 11.95 2.57 -4.05
CA GLY A 79 11.51 1.47 -4.89
C GLY A 79 11.50 0.12 -4.16
N ALA A 80 12.57 -0.17 -3.41
CA ALA A 80 12.65 -1.39 -2.60
C ALA A 80 11.56 -1.42 -1.51
N VAL A 81 11.31 -0.29 -0.82
CA VAL A 81 10.24 -0.16 0.18
C VAL A 81 8.86 -0.37 -0.45
N GLU A 82 8.60 0.17 -1.63
CA GLU A 82 7.33 -0.02 -2.35
C GLU A 82 7.09 -1.48 -2.73
N ILE A 83 8.11 -2.18 -3.23
CA ILE A 83 8.02 -3.62 -3.52
C ILE A 83 7.67 -4.40 -2.25
N LEU A 84 8.38 -4.14 -1.16
CA LEU A 84 8.12 -4.77 0.14
C LEU A 84 6.71 -4.47 0.64
N ALA A 85 6.24 -3.22 0.52
CA ALA A 85 4.89 -2.81 0.92
C ALA A 85 3.82 -3.59 0.13
N GLY A 86 3.99 -3.75 -1.19
CA GLY A 86 3.11 -4.55 -2.03
C GLY A 86 3.06 -6.02 -1.60
N ILE A 87 4.22 -6.62 -1.28
CA ILE A 87 4.31 -7.99 -0.76
C ILE A 87 3.59 -8.12 0.59
N VAL A 88 3.78 -7.14 1.50
CA VAL A 88 3.09 -7.12 2.79
C VAL A 88 1.58 -7.03 2.62
N VAL A 89 1.07 -6.23 1.67
CA VAL A 89 -0.36 -6.20 1.34
C VAL A 89 -0.85 -7.55 0.84
N ALA A 90 -0.07 -8.23 -0.01
CA ALA A 90 -0.42 -9.55 -0.52
C ALA A 90 -0.59 -10.59 0.59
N ILE A 91 0.26 -10.56 1.62
CA ILE A 91 0.29 -11.55 2.70
C ILE A 91 -0.65 -11.14 3.85
N THR A 92 -0.55 -9.89 4.29
CA THR A 92 -1.25 -9.34 5.45
C THR A 92 -1.99 -8.03 5.11
N PRO A 93 -3.09 -8.07 4.35
CA PRO A 93 -3.75 -6.86 3.81
C PRO A 93 -4.26 -5.90 4.90
N ARG A 94 -4.55 -6.41 6.10
CA ARG A 94 -4.93 -5.58 7.24
C ARG A 94 -3.80 -4.64 7.68
N PHE A 95 -2.61 -5.15 7.86
CA PHE A 95 -1.42 -4.38 8.24
C PHE A 95 -0.87 -3.62 7.04
N GLY A 96 -0.77 -4.29 5.89
CA GLY A 96 -0.27 -3.71 4.64
C GLY A 96 -1.07 -2.48 4.20
N GLY A 97 -2.40 -2.49 4.37
CA GLY A 97 -3.23 -1.32 4.07
C GLY A 97 -2.89 -0.09 4.92
N VAL A 98 -2.63 -0.27 6.21
CA VAL A 98 -2.17 0.84 7.09
C VAL A 98 -0.76 1.29 6.71
N LEU A 99 0.14 0.35 6.43
CA LEU A 99 1.52 0.64 6.01
C LEU A 99 1.53 1.48 4.73
N VAL A 100 0.78 1.07 3.70
CA VAL A 100 0.67 1.80 2.44
C VAL A 100 0.02 3.16 2.64
N ALA A 101 -1.02 3.28 3.48
CA ALA A 101 -1.63 4.57 3.79
C ALA A 101 -0.63 5.54 4.43
N GLY A 102 0.17 5.09 5.40
CA GLY A 102 1.23 5.89 6.02
C GLY A 102 2.31 6.29 5.02
N TRP A 103 2.70 5.38 4.13
CA TRP A 103 3.67 5.64 3.06
C TRP A 103 3.15 6.70 2.08
N LEU A 104 1.90 6.57 1.62
CA LEU A 104 1.25 7.58 0.75
C LEU A 104 1.14 8.94 1.42
N ALA A 105 0.87 8.99 2.73
CA ALA A 105 0.89 10.26 3.48
C ALA A 105 2.27 10.93 3.41
N GLY A 106 3.36 10.17 3.53
CA GLY A 106 4.72 10.66 3.37
C GLY A 106 4.98 11.21 1.96
N ILE A 107 4.53 10.48 0.91
CA ILE A 107 4.63 10.93 -0.49
C ILE A 107 3.85 12.23 -0.70
N ILE A 108 2.62 12.34 -0.19
CA ILE A 108 1.81 13.56 -0.28
C ILE A 108 2.55 14.74 0.34
N VAL A 109 3.12 14.57 1.53
CA VAL A 109 3.91 15.64 2.18
C VAL A 109 5.11 16.04 1.31
N SER A 110 5.85 15.07 0.76
CA SER A 110 6.97 15.34 -0.16
C SER A 110 6.52 16.15 -1.37
N LEU A 111 5.46 15.74 -2.05
CA LEU A 111 4.93 16.42 -3.24
C LEU A 111 4.47 17.87 -2.95
N LEU A 112 3.87 18.09 -1.78
CA LEU A 112 3.44 19.42 -1.35
C LEU A 112 4.63 20.34 -1.01
N LEU A 113 5.71 19.78 -0.44
CA LEU A 113 6.95 20.52 -0.16
C LEU A 113 7.70 20.90 -1.45
N VAL A 114 7.78 19.98 -2.41
CA VAL A 114 8.37 20.27 -3.74
C VAL A 114 7.58 21.38 -4.45
N GLY A 115 6.24 21.35 -4.32
CA GLY A 115 5.33 22.26 -5.00
C GLY A 115 5.08 21.90 -6.47
N GLY A 116 3.95 22.38 -7.01
CA GLY A 116 3.59 22.12 -8.41
C GLY A 116 2.98 20.74 -8.71
N TYR A 117 2.92 19.83 -7.73
CA TYR A 117 2.40 18.45 -7.88
C TYR A 117 1.11 18.21 -7.10
N GLY A 118 0.28 19.23 -6.92
CA GLY A 118 -0.97 19.13 -6.15
C GLY A 118 -1.97 18.14 -6.74
N ASP A 119 -2.00 17.97 -8.06
CA ASP A 119 -2.83 16.99 -8.76
C ASP A 119 -2.43 15.55 -8.42
N ILE A 120 -1.12 15.27 -8.33
CA ILE A 120 -0.59 13.97 -7.92
C ILE A 120 -0.88 13.73 -6.45
N ALA A 121 -0.65 14.73 -5.58
CA ALA A 121 -0.95 14.63 -4.16
C ALA A 121 -2.44 14.35 -3.89
N LEU A 122 -3.36 14.95 -4.68
CA LEU A 122 -4.79 14.67 -4.58
C LEU A 122 -5.14 13.23 -5.01
N ARG A 123 -4.51 12.71 -6.06
CA ARG A 123 -4.65 11.30 -6.44
C ARG A 123 -4.17 10.36 -5.35
N ASP A 124 -3.01 10.64 -4.78
CA ASP A 124 -2.42 9.83 -3.71
C ASP A 124 -3.27 9.88 -2.44
N PHE A 125 -3.95 11.00 -2.16
CA PHE A 125 -4.94 11.06 -1.08
C PHE A 125 -6.11 10.08 -1.32
N GLY A 126 -6.63 9.98 -2.55
CA GLY A 126 -7.63 8.98 -2.91
C GLY A 126 -7.14 7.55 -2.70
N LEU A 127 -5.88 7.27 -3.09
CA LEU A 127 -5.25 5.98 -2.86
C LEU A 127 -5.05 5.69 -1.36
N LEU A 128 -4.67 6.68 -0.55
CA LEU A 128 -4.55 6.57 0.90
C LEU A 128 -5.87 6.13 1.53
N VAL A 129 -6.99 6.77 1.15
CA VAL A 129 -8.33 6.38 1.61
C VAL A 129 -8.68 4.95 1.18
N GLY A 130 -8.33 4.58 -0.05
CA GLY A 130 -8.48 3.21 -0.56
C GLY A 130 -7.68 2.18 0.25
N ALA A 131 -6.43 2.48 0.62
CA ALA A 131 -5.58 1.62 1.44
C ALA A 131 -6.13 1.43 2.86
N LEU A 132 -6.67 2.50 3.47
CA LEU A 132 -7.38 2.40 4.76
C LEU A 132 -8.65 1.56 4.64
N SER A 133 -9.40 1.70 3.54
CA SER A 133 -10.59 0.89 3.26
C SER A 133 -10.25 -0.59 3.15
N LEU A 134 -9.14 -0.93 2.46
CA LEU A 134 -8.63 -2.30 2.40
C LEU A 134 -8.36 -2.86 3.80
N SER A 135 -7.66 -2.11 4.65
CA SER A 135 -7.36 -2.53 6.02
C SER A 135 -8.64 -2.78 6.84
N ARG A 136 -9.66 -1.92 6.67
CA ARG A 136 -10.96 -2.07 7.36
C ARG A 136 -11.73 -3.30 6.90
N LEU A 137 -11.80 -3.54 5.59
CA LEU A 137 -12.45 -4.73 5.02
C LEU A 137 -11.74 -6.01 5.45
N ALA A 138 -10.41 -6.03 5.45
CA ALA A 138 -9.63 -7.16 5.96
C ALA A 138 -9.91 -7.45 7.45
N SER A 139 -10.13 -6.40 8.25
CA SER A 139 -10.45 -6.54 9.68
C SER A 139 -11.86 -7.08 9.92
N ALA A 140 -12.82 -6.74 9.08
CA ALA A 140 -14.20 -7.23 9.18
C ALA A 140 -14.31 -8.72 8.83
N GLY A 141 -13.63 -9.17 7.76
CA GLY A 141 -13.59 -10.57 7.35
C GLY A 141 -13.01 -11.51 8.41
N GLY A 142 -12.00 -11.06 9.16
CA GLY A 142 -11.40 -11.83 10.25
C GLY A 142 -12.35 -12.08 11.44
N ARG A 143 -13.22 -11.13 11.75
CA ARG A 143 -14.21 -11.28 12.86
C ARG A 143 -15.32 -12.28 12.54
N SER A 144 -15.77 -12.31 11.29
CA SER A 144 -16.81 -13.27 10.86
C SER A 144 -16.34 -14.73 10.89
N ALA A 145 -15.05 -15.00 10.78
CA ALA A 145 -14.47 -16.32 10.86
C ALA A 145 -14.39 -16.85 12.31
N THR A 146 -14.13 -15.96 13.28
CA THR A 146 -13.96 -16.35 14.70
C THR A 146 -15.32 -16.61 15.39
N GLY A 147 -16.38 -15.89 15.00
CA GLY A 147 -17.73 -16.05 15.59
C GLY A 147 -18.46 -17.34 15.18
N ARG A 148 -17.96 -18.07 14.18
CA ARG A 148 -18.57 -19.32 13.70
C ARG A 148 -18.00 -20.59 14.36
N SER A 149 -16.92 -20.46 15.15
CA SER A 149 -16.26 -21.60 15.82
C SER A 149 -16.77 -21.85 17.24
N THR A 150 -17.73 -21.07 17.75
CA THR A 150 -18.26 -21.15 19.13
C THR A 150 -19.76 -21.45 19.19
N ALA A 151 -20.37 -21.96 18.11
CA ALA A 151 -21.77 -22.39 18.06
C ALA A 151 -21.87 -23.90 17.77
#